data_bd0f591e266e5b5daa10fe3fc6b793b0
#
_entry.id   bd0f591e266e5b5daa10fe3fc6b793b0
#
_cell.length_a   1.000
_cell.length_b   1.000
_cell.length_c   1.000
_cell.angle_alpha   90.00
_cell.angle_beta   90.00
_cell.angle_gamma   90.00
#
_symmetry.space_group_name_H-M   'P 1'
#
loop_
_entity.id
_entity.type
_entity.pdbx_description
1 polymer ?
#
loop_
_entity_poly.entity_id
_entity_poly.type
_entity_poly.pdbx_seq_one_letter_code
_entity_poly.pdbx_strand_id
1 'polypeptide(L)'
;MGVFMKVAIVGGSGFIGTNLADLFIDKDINFTILDKVKSEKYAEKWKYCDVTDYASLVENLSGHDLIINLAAEHKDNVRPISLYYQVNVDGAKNICKAADDLNIKNIVFTSSVAVYGFVEKDTDESGVFSPFNHYGKSKLEAEKIYDAWFASSSDKKLVTIRPTVVFGVGNRGNVYNLFRQIASGKFLMIGSGENEKSMAYVENIAAFLVHTLSFPAGYHLINYVDKPDFTMNELSTVIYTCLGKRNKIIKVPYVVGICAGYTFDLFSKISGKELPVSSIRIKKFCAKTQFSSSNISNYNFSAPYPLRDAIVKTVSQEFMDK
;
A
#
# COMPACT_ATOMS: atom_id res chain seq x y z
N MET A 1 -16.80 8.99 -30.83
CA MET A 1 -17.17 9.55 -29.51
C MET A 1 -16.57 8.64 -28.45
N GLY A 2 -15.47 9.03 -27.84
CA GLY A 2 -14.93 8.29 -26.70
C GLY A 2 -15.93 8.38 -25.55
N VAL A 3 -16.39 7.25 -25.06
CA VAL A 3 -17.14 7.20 -23.81
C VAL A 3 -16.18 7.70 -22.73
N PHE A 4 -16.42 8.90 -22.21
CA PHE A 4 -15.61 9.45 -21.11
C PHE A 4 -15.94 8.65 -19.86
N MET A 5 -15.11 7.65 -19.57
CA MET A 5 -15.22 6.83 -18.37
C MET A 5 -15.14 7.74 -17.13
N LYS A 6 -16.14 7.65 -16.25
CA LYS A 6 -16.16 8.34 -14.98
C LYS A 6 -15.73 7.39 -13.86
N VAL A 7 -14.65 7.76 -13.15
CA VAL A 7 -14.01 6.91 -12.15
C VAL A 7 -14.36 7.37 -10.73
N ALA A 8 -14.80 6.45 -9.89
CA ALA A 8 -14.92 6.68 -8.45
C ALA A 8 -13.64 6.22 -7.73
N ILE A 9 -12.94 7.12 -7.03
CA ILE A 9 -11.79 6.79 -6.21
C ILE A 9 -12.26 6.71 -4.76
N VAL A 10 -12.58 5.52 -4.29
CA VAL A 10 -13.02 5.25 -2.91
C VAL A 10 -11.79 5.19 -2.01
N GLY A 11 -11.77 5.97 -0.91
CA GLY A 11 -10.55 6.19 -0.12
C GLY A 11 -9.56 7.16 -0.80
N GLY A 12 -10.06 8.01 -1.69
CA GLY A 12 -9.24 8.85 -2.56
C GLY A 12 -8.57 10.05 -1.88
N SER A 13 -8.94 10.41 -0.65
CA SER A 13 -8.23 11.44 0.14
C SER A 13 -6.95 10.91 0.79
N GLY A 14 -6.70 9.60 0.73
CA GLY A 14 -5.51 8.98 1.26
C GLY A 14 -4.26 9.21 0.42
N PHE A 15 -3.13 8.65 0.88
CA PHE A 15 -1.82 8.85 0.26
C PHE A 15 -1.76 8.40 -1.21
N ILE A 16 -2.21 7.18 -1.52
CA ILE A 16 -2.24 6.69 -2.91
C ILE A 16 -3.28 7.46 -3.71
N GLY A 17 -4.46 7.72 -3.15
CA GLY A 17 -5.56 8.39 -3.84
C GLY A 17 -5.22 9.81 -4.25
N THR A 18 -4.51 10.58 -3.42
CA THR A 18 -4.07 11.94 -3.76
C THR A 18 -3.10 11.92 -4.94
N ASN A 19 -2.10 11.01 -4.95
CA ASN A 19 -1.17 10.88 -6.08
C ASN A 19 -1.85 10.35 -7.36
N LEU A 20 -2.88 9.53 -7.23
CA LEU A 20 -3.69 9.10 -8.36
C LEU A 20 -4.52 10.26 -8.93
N ALA A 21 -5.10 11.08 -8.06
CA ALA A 21 -5.86 12.27 -8.45
C ALA A 21 -4.98 13.28 -9.20
N ASP A 22 -3.70 13.45 -8.80
CA ASP A 22 -2.74 14.28 -9.53
C ASP A 22 -2.62 13.82 -10.98
N LEU A 23 -2.39 12.52 -11.22
CA LEU A 23 -2.30 11.98 -12.56
C LEU A 23 -3.62 12.01 -13.34
N PHE A 24 -4.76 11.92 -12.67
CA PHE A 24 -6.06 12.03 -13.32
C PHE A 24 -6.33 13.47 -13.82
N ILE A 25 -5.91 14.48 -13.05
CA ILE A 25 -5.94 15.89 -13.50
C ILE A 25 -5.01 16.07 -14.71
N ASP A 26 -3.75 15.61 -14.63
CA ASP A 26 -2.76 15.76 -15.68
C ASP A 26 -3.18 15.08 -17.00
N LYS A 27 -3.99 14.02 -16.92
CA LYS A 27 -4.46 13.24 -18.06
C LYS A 27 -5.90 13.55 -18.49
N ASP A 28 -6.53 14.55 -17.89
CA ASP A 28 -7.94 14.93 -18.12
C ASP A 28 -8.92 13.74 -17.97
N ILE A 29 -8.68 12.90 -16.96
CA ILE A 29 -9.56 11.77 -16.63
C ILE A 29 -10.66 12.28 -15.70
N ASN A 30 -11.93 11.96 -16.03
CA ASN A 30 -13.05 12.35 -15.18
C ASN A 30 -13.16 11.45 -13.94
N PHE A 31 -13.12 12.04 -12.73
CA PHE A 31 -13.19 11.30 -11.49
C PHE A 31 -13.91 12.04 -10.36
N THR A 32 -14.28 11.28 -9.34
CA THR A 32 -14.77 11.76 -8.05
C THR A 32 -14.01 11.07 -6.92
N ILE A 33 -13.58 11.83 -5.91
CA ILE A 33 -13.00 11.31 -4.68
C ILE A 33 -14.14 11.01 -3.70
N LEU A 34 -14.26 9.75 -3.29
CA LEU A 34 -15.23 9.28 -2.31
C LEU A 34 -14.49 8.87 -1.02
N ASP A 35 -14.62 9.66 0.03
CA ASP A 35 -13.88 9.41 1.28
C ASP A 35 -14.62 10.04 2.47
N LYS A 36 -14.54 9.40 3.64
CA LYS A 36 -15.03 9.99 4.90
C LYS A 36 -14.19 11.17 5.38
N VAL A 37 -12.94 11.28 4.91
CA VAL A 37 -12.05 12.40 5.18
C VAL A 37 -12.04 13.33 3.98
N LYS A 38 -12.24 14.63 4.21
CA LYS A 38 -12.22 15.62 3.13
C LYS A 38 -10.84 15.68 2.48
N SER A 39 -10.79 15.69 1.14
CA SER A 39 -9.55 15.91 0.41
C SER A 39 -9.09 17.36 0.59
N GLU A 40 -7.86 17.55 1.09
CA GLU A 40 -7.28 18.89 1.25
C GLU A 40 -6.90 19.49 -0.11
N LYS A 41 -6.39 18.67 -1.03
CA LYS A 41 -5.88 19.12 -2.34
C LYS A 41 -6.97 19.25 -3.39
N TYR A 42 -8.01 18.41 -3.34
CA TYR A 42 -9.06 18.30 -4.36
C TYR A 42 -10.45 18.35 -3.73
N ALA A 43 -10.71 19.41 -2.96
CA ALA A 43 -11.96 19.58 -2.23
C ALA A 43 -13.20 19.64 -3.15
N GLU A 44 -13.04 20.16 -4.37
CA GLU A 44 -14.10 20.27 -5.39
C GLU A 44 -14.43 18.94 -6.09
N LYS A 45 -13.52 17.97 -6.02
CA LYS A 45 -13.72 16.59 -6.53
C LYS A 45 -14.20 15.64 -5.46
N TRP A 46 -14.17 16.06 -4.19
CA TRP A 46 -14.48 15.23 -3.04
C TRP A 46 -15.97 15.22 -2.71
N LYS A 47 -16.45 14.04 -2.34
CA LYS A 47 -17.75 13.82 -1.71
C LYS A 47 -17.58 12.93 -0.49
N TYR A 48 -18.34 13.24 0.57
CA TYR A 48 -18.36 12.36 1.73
C TYR A 48 -18.94 11.00 1.37
N CYS A 49 -18.21 9.94 1.71
CA CYS A 49 -18.65 8.57 1.53
C CYS A 49 -17.93 7.66 2.54
N ASP A 50 -18.69 6.92 3.34
CA ASP A 50 -18.13 5.88 4.21
C ASP A 50 -18.46 4.50 3.61
N VAL A 51 -17.44 3.67 3.40
CA VAL A 51 -17.61 2.32 2.84
C VAL A 51 -18.44 1.40 3.74
N THR A 52 -18.57 1.74 5.03
CA THR A 52 -19.40 1.00 5.97
C THR A 52 -20.87 1.37 5.89
N ASP A 53 -21.21 2.48 5.23
CA ASP A 53 -22.56 2.95 4.96
C ASP A 53 -22.97 2.65 3.51
N TYR A 54 -23.80 1.62 3.35
CA TYR A 54 -24.27 1.18 2.04
C TYR A 54 -25.06 2.26 1.30
N ALA A 55 -25.93 3.01 1.99
CA ALA A 55 -26.74 4.05 1.37
C ALA A 55 -25.85 5.17 0.82
N SER A 56 -24.83 5.59 1.58
CA SER A 56 -23.83 6.55 1.14
C SER A 56 -23.08 6.09 -0.10
N LEU A 57 -22.72 4.78 -0.18
CA LEU A 57 -22.08 4.21 -1.37
C LEU A 57 -22.98 4.26 -2.60
N VAL A 58 -24.22 3.80 -2.51
CA VAL A 58 -25.17 3.79 -3.64
C VAL A 58 -25.41 5.19 -4.19
N GLU A 59 -25.65 6.17 -3.30
CA GLU A 59 -25.84 7.57 -3.67
C GLU A 59 -24.64 8.11 -4.45
N ASN A 60 -23.42 7.91 -3.94
CA ASN A 60 -22.23 8.55 -4.48
C ASN A 60 -21.58 7.78 -5.63
N LEU A 61 -21.82 6.46 -5.77
CA LEU A 61 -21.35 5.66 -6.91
C LEU A 61 -22.24 5.78 -8.14
N SER A 62 -23.47 6.32 -7.99
CA SER A 62 -24.37 6.48 -9.12
C SER A 62 -23.74 7.27 -10.26
N GLY A 63 -23.85 6.74 -11.50
CA GLY A 63 -23.32 7.35 -12.72
C GLY A 63 -21.78 7.24 -12.87
N HIS A 64 -21.12 6.36 -12.15
CA HIS A 64 -19.72 5.98 -12.38
C HIS A 64 -19.62 4.67 -13.15
N ASP A 65 -18.56 4.54 -13.95
CA ASP A 65 -18.31 3.39 -14.82
C ASP A 65 -17.30 2.40 -14.21
N LEU A 66 -16.48 2.90 -13.28
CA LEU A 66 -15.39 2.14 -12.65
C LEU A 66 -15.18 2.60 -11.21
N ILE A 67 -14.92 1.66 -10.32
CA ILE A 67 -14.56 1.88 -8.92
C ILE A 67 -13.09 1.52 -8.73
N ILE A 68 -12.29 2.47 -8.23
CA ILE A 68 -10.95 2.17 -7.68
C ILE A 68 -11.07 2.22 -6.16
N ASN A 69 -11.03 1.06 -5.49
CA ASN A 69 -11.12 0.99 -4.04
C ASN A 69 -9.73 1.00 -3.39
N LEU A 70 -9.39 2.13 -2.79
CA LEU A 70 -8.18 2.37 -1.98
C LEU A 70 -8.52 2.45 -0.48
N ALA A 71 -9.82 2.44 -0.11
CA ALA A 71 -10.23 2.53 1.28
C ALA A 71 -9.75 1.32 2.08
N ALA A 72 -9.09 1.57 3.18
CA ALA A 72 -8.63 0.51 4.08
C ALA A 72 -8.28 1.05 5.46
N GLU A 73 -8.58 0.27 6.48
CA GLU A 73 -7.90 0.41 7.75
C GLU A 73 -6.61 -0.41 7.70
N HIS A 74 -5.45 0.26 7.81
CA HIS A 74 -4.14 -0.35 7.51
C HIS A 74 -3.06 -0.14 8.58
N LYS A 75 -3.31 0.68 9.61
CA LYS A 75 -2.35 0.92 10.68
C LYS A 75 -2.12 -0.35 11.51
N ASP A 76 -0.92 -0.54 12.06
CA ASP A 76 -0.56 -1.78 12.78
C ASP A 76 -1.29 -1.94 14.14
N ASN A 77 -1.78 -0.87 14.73
CA ASN A 77 -2.29 -0.83 16.12
C ASN A 77 -3.72 -0.28 16.22
N VAL A 78 -4.57 -0.57 15.24
CA VAL A 78 -5.97 -0.13 15.23
C VAL A 78 -6.76 -0.74 16.39
N ARG A 79 -7.54 0.08 17.06
CA ARG A 79 -8.44 -0.33 18.14
C ARG A 79 -9.80 0.33 17.96
N PRO A 80 -10.90 -0.38 18.12
CA PRO A 80 -10.99 -1.83 18.33
C PRO A 80 -10.58 -2.61 17.07
N ILE A 81 -10.14 -3.87 17.23
CA ILE A 81 -9.71 -4.75 16.13
C ILE A 81 -10.81 -4.94 15.07
N SER A 82 -12.08 -4.89 15.48
CA SER A 82 -13.23 -4.98 14.57
C SER A 82 -13.22 -3.95 13.43
N LEU A 83 -12.55 -2.80 13.61
CA LEU A 83 -12.46 -1.78 12.55
C LEU A 83 -11.75 -2.30 11.29
N TYR A 84 -10.75 -3.20 11.40
CA TYR A 84 -10.16 -3.82 10.21
C TYR A 84 -11.20 -4.57 9.38
N TYR A 85 -12.11 -5.29 10.05
CA TYR A 85 -13.12 -6.10 9.37
C TYR A 85 -14.30 -5.24 8.89
N GLN A 86 -14.73 -4.27 9.68
CA GLN A 86 -15.81 -3.34 9.28
C GLN A 86 -15.41 -2.57 8.01
N VAL A 87 -14.21 -1.98 7.99
CA VAL A 87 -13.78 -1.16 6.85
C VAL A 87 -13.36 -2.03 5.66
N ASN A 88 -12.50 -3.04 5.89
CA ASN A 88 -11.90 -3.77 4.78
C ASN A 88 -12.82 -4.88 4.25
N VAL A 89 -13.59 -5.56 5.12
CA VAL A 89 -14.42 -6.72 4.74
C VAL A 89 -15.87 -6.31 4.48
N ASP A 90 -16.52 -5.64 5.46
CA ASP A 90 -17.91 -5.22 5.25
C ASP A 90 -17.98 -4.07 4.22
N GLY A 91 -16.96 -3.19 4.19
CA GLY A 91 -16.80 -2.22 3.10
C GLY A 91 -16.69 -2.87 1.72
N ALA A 92 -15.95 -3.98 1.58
CA ALA A 92 -15.87 -4.73 0.32
C ALA A 92 -17.22 -5.32 -0.08
N LYS A 93 -17.99 -5.90 0.87
CA LYS A 93 -19.35 -6.39 0.61
C LYS A 93 -20.26 -5.27 0.11
N ASN A 94 -20.21 -4.12 0.76
CA ASN A 94 -21.05 -2.97 0.40
C ASN A 94 -20.69 -2.44 -0.99
N ILE A 95 -19.39 -2.33 -1.31
CA ILE A 95 -18.92 -1.89 -2.65
C ILE A 95 -19.38 -2.87 -3.73
N CYS A 96 -19.20 -4.18 -3.54
CA CYS A 96 -19.63 -5.18 -4.50
C CYS A 96 -21.14 -5.15 -4.72
N LYS A 97 -21.93 -5.06 -3.63
CA LYS A 97 -23.37 -4.96 -3.70
C LYS A 97 -23.82 -3.66 -4.41
N ALA A 98 -23.21 -2.52 -4.08
CA ALA A 98 -23.53 -1.26 -4.76
C ALA A 98 -23.15 -1.28 -6.24
N ALA A 99 -22.03 -1.92 -6.59
CA ALA A 99 -21.63 -2.10 -7.98
C ALA A 99 -22.67 -2.93 -8.77
N ASP A 100 -23.19 -4.02 -8.19
CA ASP A 100 -24.24 -4.84 -8.81
C ASP A 100 -25.55 -4.06 -8.95
N ASP A 101 -26.00 -3.38 -7.90
CA ASP A 101 -27.25 -2.59 -7.90
C ASP A 101 -27.21 -1.43 -8.91
N LEU A 102 -26.02 -0.84 -9.14
CA LEU A 102 -25.79 0.27 -10.08
C LEU A 102 -25.28 -0.19 -11.46
N ASN A 103 -25.16 -1.50 -11.68
CA ASN A 103 -24.62 -2.09 -12.90
C ASN A 103 -23.20 -1.62 -13.26
N ILE A 104 -22.36 -1.33 -12.24
CA ILE A 104 -20.94 -1.03 -12.44
C ILE A 104 -20.19 -2.35 -12.60
N LYS A 105 -19.55 -2.55 -13.74
CA LYS A 105 -18.89 -3.81 -14.11
C LYS A 105 -17.39 -3.82 -13.85
N ASN A 106 -16.79 -2.69 -13.47
CA ASN A 106 -15.36 -2.53 -13.38
C ASN A 106 -14.94 -2.16 -11.96
N ILE A 107 -14.15 -3.01 -11.30
CA ILE A 107 -13.56 -2.74 -10.00
C ILE A 107 -12.03 -2.94 -10.04
N VAL A 108 -11.29 -1.98 -9.55
CA VAL A 108 -9.87 -2.09 -9.21
C VAL A 108 -9.75 -2.04 -7.70
N PHE A 109 -9.25 -3.11 -7.11
CA PHE A 109 -9.10 -3.25 -5.66
C PHE A 109 -7.63 -3.26 -5.25
N THR A 110 -7.24 -2.38 -4.35
CA THR A 110 -5.92 -2.37 -3.76
C THR A 110 -5.90 -3.24 -2.51
N SER A 111 -5.37 -4.45 -2.65
CA SER A 111 -5.07 -5.39 -1.56
C SER A 111 -3.69 -5.10 -0.94
N SER A 112 -2.92 -6.10 -0.59
CA SER A 112 -1.57 -5.98 -0.05
C SER A 112 -0.84 -7.33 -0.09
N VAL A 113 0.49 -7.32 -0.27
CA VAL A 113 1.33 -8.51 -0.03
C VAL A 113 1.28 -9.03 1.41
N ALA A 114 0.67 -8.27 2.35
CA ALA A 114 0.44 -8.73 3.72
C ALA A 114 -0.42 -10.01 3.82
N VAL A 115 -1.14 -10.38 2.76
CA VAL A 115 -1.88 -11.63 2.64
C VAL A 115 -0.97 -12.87 2.66
N TYR A 116 0.28 -12.73 2.21
CA TYR A 116 1.26 -13.82 2.23
C TYR A 116 1.94 -14.00 3.60
N GLY A 117 1.96 -12.94 4.42
CA GLY A 117 2.67 -12.95 5.70
C GLY A 117 4.19 -12.83 5.55
N PHE A 118 4.95 -13.61 6.31
CA PHE A 118 6.40 -13.69 6.16
C PHE A 118 6.77 -14.62 5.01
N VAL A 119 7.58 -14.14 4.10
CA VAL A 119 8.05 -14.91 2.93
C VAL A 119 9.56 -15.14 3.04
N GLU A 120 10.02 -16.32 2.61
CA GLU A 120 11.44 -16.72 2.66
C GLU A 120 12.16 -16.53 1.32
N LYS A 121 11.41 -16.41 0.24
CA LYS A 121 11.89 -16.25 -1.14
C LYS A 121 11.04 -15.25 -1.91
N ASP A 122 11.51 -14.85 -3.08
CA ASP A 122 10.76 -14.03 -4.03
C ASP A 122 9.40 -14.70 -4.34
N THR A 123 8.32 -14.04 -3.91
CA THR A 123 6.97 -14.62 -3.93
C THR A 123 6.12 -13.92 -4.96
N ASP A 124 5.59 -14.68 -5.90
CA ASP A 124 4.64 -14.24 -6.92
C ASP A 124 3.17 -14.38 -6.46
N GLU A 125 2.23 -14.19 -7.38
CA GLU A 125 0.79 -14.24 -7.11
C GLU A 125 0.28 -15.63 -6.72
N SER A 126 1.05 -16.69 -6.99
CA SER A 126 0.76 -18.09 -6.58
C SER A 126 1.20 -18.41 -5.14
N GLY A 127 1.78 -17.43 -4.44
CA GLY A 127 2.31 -17.60 -3.08
C GLY A 127 1.24 -18.05 -2.08
N VAL A 128 1.67 -18.83 -1.08
CA VAL A 128 0.77 -19.36 -0.03
C VAL A 128 0.32 -18.23 0.89
N PHE A 129 -0.97 -18.16 1.18
CA PHE A 129 -1.53 -17.19 2.10
C PHE A 129 -1.28 -17.58 3.55
N SER A 130 -0.61 -16.70 4.30
CA SER A 130 -0.32 -16.90 5.73
C SER A 130 -0.28 -15.56 6.49
N PRO A 131 -1.36 -14.77 6.43
CA PRO A 131 -1.38 -13.44 7.04
C PRO A 131 -1.22 -13.53 8.56
N PHE A 132 -0.22 -12.83 9.11
CA PHE A 132 0.12 -12.91 10.54
C PHE A 132 -0.61 -11.86 11.40
N ASN A 133 -1.20 -10.82 10.81
CA ASN A 133 -1.91 -9.75 11.52
C ASN A 133 -3.34 -9.56 11.00
N HIS A 134 -4.16 -8.80 11.74
CA HIS A 134 -5.55 -8.53 11.37
C HIS A 134 -5.69 -7.76 10.06
N TYR A 135 -4.75 -6.88 9.74
CA TYR A 135 -4.72 -6.19 8.45
C TYR A 135 -4.61 -7.18 7.28
N GLY A 136 -3.58 -8.03 7.28
CA GLY A 136 -3.41 -9.03 6.21
C GLY A 136 -4.59 -10.00 6.12
N LYS A 137 -5.15 -10.44 7.28
CA LYS A 137 -6.34 -11.30 7.33
C LYS A 137 -7.55 -10.62 6.69
N SER A 138 -7.83 -9.36 7.08
CA SER A 138 -8.98 -8.62 6.53
C SER A 138 -8.83 -8.31 5.05
N LYS A 139 -7.61 -8.06 4.55
CA LYS A 139 -7.37 -7.89 3.10
C LYS A 139 -7.61 -9.20 2.34
N LEU A 140 -7.17 -10.34 2.86
CA LEU A 140 -7.42 -11.65 2.26
C LEU A 140 -8.92 -12.00 2.24
N GLU A 141 -9.65 -11.66 3.31
CA GLU A 141 -11.11 -11.85 3.33
C GLU A 141 -11.81 -10.94 2.32
N ALA A 142 -11.35 -9.69 2.16
CA ALA A 142 -11.85 -8.77 1.15
C ALA A 142 -11.60 -9.28 -0.28
N GLU A 143 -10.41 -9.83 -0.58
CA GLU A 143 -10.13 -10.45 -1.88
C GLU A 143 -11.18 -11.51 -2.24
N LYS A 144 -11.50 -12.43 -1.30
CA LYS A 144 -12.52 -13.47 -1.52
C LYS A 144 -13.90 -12.91 -1.86
N ILE A 145 -14.26 -11.74 -1.32
CA ILE A 145 -15.52 -11.07 -1.62
C ILE A 145 -15.50 -10.52 -3.06
N TYR A 146 -14.40 -9.85 -3.45
CA TYR A 146 -14.23 -9.36 -4.81
C TYR A 146 -14.16 -10.52 -5.83
N ASP A 147 -13.47 -11.61 -5.51
CA ASP A 147 -13.42 -12.82 -6.35
C ASP A 147 -14.81 -13.40 -6.57
N ALA A 148 -15.63 -13.51 -5.51
CA ALA A 148 -17.02 -13.97 -5.61
C ALA A 148 -17.88 -13.02 -6.46
N TRP A 149 -17.70 -11.70 -6.29
CA TRP A 149 -18.36 -10.70 -7.12
C TRP A 149 -17.98 -10.84 -8.59
N PHE A 150 -16.71 -11.01 -8.91
CA PHE A 150 -16.24 -11.23 -10.28
C PHE A 150 -16.83 -12.50 -10.89
N ALA A 151 -16.83 -13.61 -10.14
CA ALA A 151 -17.32 -14.90 -10.61
C ALA A 151 -18.83 -14.91 -10.92
N SER A 152 -19.58 -13.90 -10.49
CA SER A 152 -21.04 -13.83 -10.72
C SER A 152 -21.43 -13.42 -12.15
N SER A 153 -20.51 -12.88 -12.98
CA SER A 153 -20.79 -12.51 -14.37
C SER A 153 -19.50 -12.39 -15.20
N SER A 154 -19.53 -12.89 -16.44
CA SER A 154 -18.37 -12.90 -17.35
C SER A 154 -18.02 -11.55 -17.97
N ASP A 155 -18.91 -10.54 -17.85
CA ASP A 155 -18.70 -9.18 -18.38
C ASP A 155 -18.01 -8.26 -17.37
N LYS A 156 -17.73 -8.76 -16.18
CA LYS A 156 -17.04 -8.00 -15.13
C LYS A 156 -15.53 -7.91 -15.36
N LYS A 157 -14.95 -6.81 -14.87
CA LYS A 157 -13.52 -6.63 -14.73
C LYS A 157 -13.17 -6.48 -13.25
N LEU A 158 -12.29 -7.36 -12.77
CA LEU A 158 -11.67 -7.22 -11.44
C LEU A 158 -10.17 -7.16 -11.59
N VAL A 159 -9.58 -6.06 -11.12
CA VAL A 159 -8.12 -5.93 -10.98
C VAL A 159 -7.79 -5.91 -9.49
N THR A 160 -7.15 -6.94 -8.99
CA THR A 160 -6.64 -7.01 -7.61
C THR A 160 -5.15 -6.74 -7.61
N ILE A 161 -4.75 -5.62 -7.00
CA ILE A 161 -3.35 -5.23 -6.88
C ILE A 161 -2.90 -5.48 -5.44
N ARG A 162 -1.78 -6.19 -5.25
CA ARG A 162 -1.13 -6.42 -3.96
C ARG A 162 0.18 -5.63 -3.89
N PRO A 163 0.14 -4.35 -3.52
CA PRO A 163 1.37 -3.58 -3.37
C PRO A 163 2.18 -4.08 -2.17
N THR A 164 3.50 -3.93 -2.28
CA THR A 164 4.43 -4.01 -1.15
C THR A 164 4.32 -2.76 -0.29
N VAL A 165 5.27 -2.51 0.61
CA VAL A 165 5.25 -1.29 1.43
C VAL A 165 5.37 -0.06 0.53
N VAL A 166 4.37 0.80 0.59
CA VAL A 166 4.29 2.00 -0.26
C VAL A 166 5.02 3.16 0.40
N PHE A 167 5.83 3.88 -0.37
CA PHE A 167 6.56 5.07 0.09
C PHE A 167 6.49 6.21 -0.94
N GLY A 168 6.86 7.40 -0.50
CA GLY A 168 6.93 8.61 -1.33
C GLY A 168 6.79 9.86 -0.46
N VAL A 169 6.86 11.01 -1.09
CA VAL A 169 6.72 12.32 -0.44
C VAL A 169 5.34 12.46 0.19
N GLY A 170 5.28 12.93 1.42
CA GLY A 170 4.03 13.08 2.17
C GLY A 170 3.60 11.83 2.94
N ASN A 171 4.19 10.65 2.72
CA ASN A 171 3.93 9.46 3.53
C ASN A 171 4.45 9.65 4.96
N ARG A 172 3.70 9.18 5.96
CA ARG A 172 4.11 9.20 7.38
C ARG A 172 4.16 7.78 7.99
N GLY A 173 4.28 6.78 7.11
CA GLY A 173 4.33 5.36 7.49
C GLY A 173 5.72 4.86 7.91
N ASN A 174 5.87 3.52 7.89
CA ASN A 174 7.07 2.83 8.37
C ASN A 174 8.33 3.19 7.56
N VAL A 175 8.21 3.35 6.23
CA VAL A 175 9.36 3.72 5.38
C VAL A 175 9.81 5.15 5.66
N TYR A 176 8.89 6.10 5.83
CA TYR A 176 9.24 7.46 6.23
C TYR A 176 10.01 7.47 7.56
N ASN A 177 9.54 6.70 8.56
CA ASN A 177 10.22 6.61 9.85
C ASN A 177 11.62 6.00 9.72
N LEU A 178 11.79 5.00 8.87
CA LEU A 178 13.09 4.42 8.56
C LEU A 178 14.03 5.47 7.91
N PHE A 179 13.56 6.14 6.86
CA PHE A 179 14.34 7.17 6.17
C PHE A 179 14.73 8.31 7.13
N ARG A 180 13.80 8.75 7.99
CA ARG A 180 14.05 9.76 9.01
C ARG A 180 15.12 9.33 10.02
N GLN A 181 15.12 8.07 10.47
CA GLN A 181 16.15 7.55 11.37
C GLN A 181 17.50 7.52 10.68
N ILE A 182 17.58 7.05 9.45
CA ILE A 182 18.83 7.04 8.68
C ILE A 182 19.31 8.48 8.46
N ALA A 183 18.44 9.37 7.98
CA ALA A 183 18.77 10.77 7.71
C ALA A 183 19.27 11.52 8.95
N SER A 184 18.71 11.21 10.12
CA SER A 184 19.14 11.82 11.40
C SER A 184 20.46 11.28 11.95
N GLY A 185 21.04 10.22 11.35
CA GLY A 185 22.25 9.56 11.85
C GLY A 185 22.04 8.70 13.11
N LYS A 186 20.79 8.50 13.53
CA LYS A 186 20.43 7.72 14.74
C LYS A 186 20.04 6.27 14.42
N PHE A 187 20.20 5.86 13.16
CA PHE A 187 19.82 4.53 12.72
C PHE A 187 20.83 3.47 13.20
N LEU A 188 20.28 2.42 13.82
CA LEU A 188 21.04 1.23 14.20
C LEU A 188 20.67 0.07 13.29
N MET A 189 21.61 -0.48 12.57
CA MET A 189 21.42 -1.66 11.74
C MET A 189 21.47 -2.91 12.61
N ILE A 190 20.34 -3.58 12.77
CA ILE A 190 20.29 -4.87 13.47
C ILE A 190 20.55 -5.98 12.45
N GLY A 191 21.57 -6.81 12.69
CA GLY A 191 22.03 -7.83 11.76
C GLY A 191 23.05 -7.30 10.75
N SER A 192 23.27 -8.06 9.67
CA SER A 192 24.26 -7.75 8.62
C SER A 192 23.84 -6.59 7.71
N GLY A 193 22.53 -6.36 7.56
CA GLY A 193 21.97 -5.42 6.60
C GLY A 193 21.87 -5.96 5.17
N GLU A 194 22.08 -7.27 4.98
CA GLU A 194 21.94 -7.95 3.67
C GLU A 194 20.52 -8.42 3.38
N ASN A 195 19.59 -8.15 4.28
CA ASN A 195 18.19 -8.47 4.05
C ASN A 195 17.57 -7.51 3.04
N GLU A 196 17.02 -8.05 1.98
CA GLU A 196 16.38 -7.33 0.90
C GLU A 196 14.94 -6.98 1.23
N LYS A 197 14.52 -5.79 0.75
CA LYS A 197 13.18 -5.25 0.97
C LYS A 197 12.55 -4.82 -0.34
N SER A 198 11.46 -5.46 -0.69
CA SER A 198 10.60 -4.99 -1.78
C SER A 198 9.83 -3.75 -1.33
N MET A 199 9.85 -2.73 -2.17
CA MET A 199 9.16 -1.46 -1.94
C MET A 199 8.40 -1.04 -3.20
N ALA A 200 7.42 -0.16 -3.02
CA ALA A 200 6.64 0.40 -4.12
C ALA A 200 6.55 1.92 -3.97
N TYR A 201 6.93 2.65 -4.99
CA TYR A 201 6.85 4.10 -5.02
C TYR A 201 5.43 4.55 -5.37
N VAL A 202 4.90 5.50 -4.63
CA VAL A 202 3.49 5.89 -4.76
C VAL A 202 3.12 6.42 -6.15
N GLU A 203 4.00 7.21 -6.78
CA GLU A 203 3.71 7.74 -8.12
C GLU A 203 3.75 6.62 -9.19
N ASN A 204 4.58 5.59 -9.01
CA ASN A 204 4.58 4.41 -9.86
C ASN A 204 3.29 3.59 -9.70
N ILE A 205 2.82 3.40 -8.45
CA ILE A 205 1.51 2.75 -8.18
C ILE A 205 0.38 3.57 -8.82
N ALA A 206 0.38 4.90 -8.67
CA ALA A 206 -0.62 5.76 -9.27
C ALA A 206 -0.62 5.62 -10.80
N ALA A 207 0.56 5.58 -11.43
CA ALA A 207 0.70 5.34 -12.87
C ALA A 207 0.17 3.95 -13.27
N PHE A 208 0.43 2.93 -12.45
CA PHE A 208 -0.10 1.59 -12.70
C PHE A 208 -1.63 1.54 -12.55
N LEU A 209 -2.19 2.22 -11.55
CA LEU A 209 -3.66 2.34 -11.40
C LEU A 209 -4.30 3.01 -12.63
N VAL A 210 -3.68 4.08 -13.16
CA VAL A 210 -4.11 4.68 -14.44
C VAL A 210 -4.05 3.65 -15.57
N HIS A 211 -2.97 2.86 -15.64
CA HIS A 211 -2.80 1.85 -16.69
C HIS A 211 -3.90 0.77 -16.65
N THR A 212 -4.40 0.41 -15.46
CA THR A 212 -5.48 -0.57 -15.30
C THR A 212 -6.81 -0.14 -15.93
N LEU A 213 -7.00 1.15 -16.22
CA LEU A 213 -8.21 1.63 -16.89
C LEU A 213 -8.38 1.00 -18.28
N SER A 214 -7.27 0.72 -18.96
CA SER A 214 -7.25 0.09 -20.30
C SER A 214 -7.35 -1.44 -20.29
N PHE A 215 -7.36 -2.08 -19.13
CA PHE A 215 -7.44 -3.54 -19.05
C PHE A 215 -8.79 -4.04 -19.58
N PRO A 216 -8.82 -5.16 -20.32
CA PRO A 216 -10.06 -5.77 -20.77
C PRO A 216 -10.88 -6.31 -19.60
N ALA A 217 -12.14 -6.66 -19.86
CA ALA A 217 -12.95 -7.46 -18.93
C ALA A 217 -12.21 -8.76 -18.60
N GLY A 218 -12.30 -9.20 -17.34
CA GLY A 218 -11.59 -10.39 -16.88
C GLY A 218 -11.00 -10.20 -15.48
N TYR A 219 -10.32 -11.25 -15.01
CA TYR A 219 -9.64 -11.28 -13.72
C TYR A 219 -8.16 -10.98 -13.88
N HIS A 220 -7.68 -9.99 -13.14
CA HIS A 220 -6.28 -9.56 -13.16
C HIS A 220 -5.77 -9.50 -11.73
N LEU A 221 -4.79 -10.33 -11.41
CA LEU A 221 -4.15 -10.37 -10.09
C LEU A 221 -2.67 -10.02 -10.22
N ILE A 222 -2.21 -8.99 -9.51
CA ILE A 222 -0.87 -8.44 -9.69
C ILE A 222 -0.25 -8.10 -8.33
N ASN A 223 0.92 -8.67 -8.04
CA ASN A 223 1.82 -8.14 -7.03
C ASN A 223 2.52 -6.90 -7.58
N TYR A 224 2.41 -5.77 -6.89
CA TYR A 224 3.08 -4.56 -7.30
C TYR A 224 4.33 -4.29 -6.45
N VAL A 225 5.47 -4.29 -7.10
CA VAL A 225 6.77 -3.98 -6.50
C VAL A 225 7.67 -3.30 -7.52
N ASP A 226 8.38 -2.25 -7.11
CA ASP A 226 9.41 -1.62 -7.93
C ASP A 226 10.74 -2.37 -7.74
N LYS A 227 11.34 -2.80 -8.84
CA LYS A 227 12.59 -3.54 -8.88
C LYS A 227 13.76 -2.66 -9.39
N PRO A 228 15.02 -3.01 -9.06
CA PRO A 228 15.45 -4.12 -8.20
C PRO A 228 15.21 -3.83 -6.71
N ASP A 229 15.06 -4.88 -5.89
CA ASP A 229 15.01 -4.74 -4.44
C ASP A 229 16.34 -4.18 -3.91
N PHE A 230 16.28 -3.46 -2.80
CA PHE A 230 17.45 -2.97 -2.10
C PHE A 230 17.72 -3.77 -0.83
N THR A 231 18.99 -4.11 -0.60
CA THR A 231 19.43 -4.48 0.74
C THR A 231 19.35 -3.26 1.67
N MET A 232 19.28 -3.50 2.97
CA MET A 232 19.28 -2.41 3.94
C MET A 232 20.59 -1.60 3.91
N ASN A 233 21.71 -2.25 3.54
CA ASN A 233 23.01 -1.58 3.34
C ASN A 233 22.96 -0.64 2.15
N GLU A 234 22.47 -1.10 0.99
CA GLU A 234 22.33 -0.28 -0.22
C GLU A 234 21.38 0.88 -0.01
N LEU A 235 20.18 0.62 0.56
CA LEU A 235 19.18 1.65 0.87
C LEU A 235 19.78 2.76 1.74
N SER A 236 20.50 2.37 2.80
CA SER A 236 21.13 3.32 3.69
C SER A 236 22.22 4.12 2.97
N THR A 237 22.98 3.48 2.11
CA THR A 237 24.04 4.14 1.30
C THR A 237 23.42 5.17 0.35
N VAL A 238 22.32 4.83 -0.32
CA VAL A 238 21.61 5.78 -1.21
C VAL A 238 21.15 7.01 -0.42
N ILE A 239 20.56 6.81 0.75
CA ILE A 239 20.06 7.91 1.61
C ILE A 239 21.23 8.79 2.08
N TYR A 240 22.32 8.21 2.60
CA TYR A 240 23.48 9.00 3.05
C TYR A 240 24.15 9.76 1.91
N THR A 241 24.29 9.13 0.74
CA THR A 241 24.86 9.78 -0.46
C THR A 241 24.01 10.97 -0.89
N CYS A 242 22.67 10.79 -0.93
CA CYS A 242 21.73 11.86 -1.27
C CYS A 242 21.89 13.07 -0.32
N LEU A 243 22.06 12.80 0.98
CA LEU A 243 22.19 13.86 2.00
C LEU A 243 23.61 14.44 2.12
N GLY A 244 24.58 14.03 1.28
CA GLY A 244 25.97 14.43 1.40
C GLY A 244 26.64 14.01 2.71
N LYS A 245 26.13 12.99 3.39
CA LYS A 245 26.62 12.51 4.69
C LYS A 245 27.50 11.28 4.53
N ARG A 246 28.50 11.14 5.42
CA ARG A 246 29.27 9.88 5.48
C ARG A 246 28.38 8.77 6.07
N ASN A 247 28.42 7.60 5.42
CA ASN A 247 27.75 6.41 5.94
C ASN A 247 28.48 5.92 7.22
N LYS A 248 27.89 6.16 8.38
CA LYS A 248 28.38 5.77 9.72
C LYS A 248 27.37 4.88 10.45
N ILE A 249 26.87 3.85 9.78
CA ILE A 249 25.88 2.95 10.38
C ILE A 249 26.54 2.05 11.43
N ILE A 250 26.04 2.11 12.65
CA ILE A 250 26.41 1.17 13.70
C ILE A 250 25.64 -0.12 13.50
N LYS A 251 26.36 -1.24 13.33
CA LYS A 251 25.76 -2.56 13.21
C LYS A 251 25.71 -3.23 14.58
N VAL A 252 24.54 -3.71 14.94
CA VAL A 252 24.26 -4.46 16.18
C VAL A 252 24.01 -5.92 15.80
N PRO A 253 24.71 -6.89 16.39
CA PRO A 253 24.46 -8.32 16.12
C PRO A 253 22.99 -8.66 16.34
N TYR A 254 22.42 -9.53 15.47
CA TYR A 254 21.00 -9.91 15.53
C TYR A 254 20.59 -10.41 16.91
N VAL A 255 21.43 -11.27 17.53
CA VAL A 255 21.17 -11.84 18.85
C VAL A 255 21.02 -10.75 19.91
N VAL A 256 21.88 -9.71 19.89
CA VAL A 256 21.79 -8.58 20.84
C VAL A 256 20.50 -7.80 20.59
N GLY A 257 20.19 -7.53 19.34
CA GLY A 257 18.97 -6.82 18.97
C GLY A 257 17.70 -7.56 19.42
N ILE A 258 17.61 -8.87 19.15
CA ILE A 258 16.42 -9.65 19.50
C ILE A 258 16.26 -9.83 21.01
N CYS A 259 17.36 -10.00 21.78
CA CYS A 259 17.30 -10.02 23.23
C CYS A 259 16.79 -8.69 23.81
N ALA A 260 17.28 -7.56 23.28
CA ALA A 260 16.74 -6.26 23.64
C ALA A 260 15.23 -6.15 23.33
N GLY A 261 14.79 -6.65 22.16
CA GLY A 261 13.39 -6.69 21.79
C GLY A 261 12.52 -7.45 22.79
N TYR A 262 12.92 -8.64 23.22
CA TYR A 262 12.20 -9.39 24.25
C TYR A 262 12.18 -8.69 25.61
N THR A 263 13.26 -8.00 25.98
CA THR A 263 13.30 -7.18 27.20
C THR A 263 12.27 -6.06 27.13
N PHE A 264 12.18 -5.36 25.99
CA PHE A 264 11.17 -4.32 25.78
C PHE A 264 9.74 -4.89 25.78
N ASP A 265 9.52 -6.07 25.23
CA ASP A 265 8.21 -6.75 25.27
C ASP A 265 7.79 -7.02 26.73
N LEU A 266 8.72 -7.50 27.58
CA LEU A 266 8.46 -7.73 28.99
C LEU A 266 8.12 -6.42 29.74
N PHE A 267 8.90 -5.34 29.51
CA PHE A 267 8.61 -4.04 30.08
C PHE A 267 7.27 -3.45 29.60
N SER A 268 6.94 -3.62 28.32
CA SER A 268 5.64 -3.22 27.76
C SER A 268 4.48 -3.94 28.47
N LYS A 269 4.64 -5.26 28.70
CA LYS A 269 3.63 -6.07 29.42
C LYS A 269 3.46 -5.62 30.88
N ILE A 270 4.54 -5.27 31.57
CA ILE A 270 4.51 -4.86 32.98
C ILE A 270 3.94 -3.43 33.11
N SER A 271 4.38 -2.51 32.24
CA SER A 271 3.98 -1.10 32.32
C SER A 271 2.63 -0.78 31.66
N GLY A 272 2.07 -1.72 30.88
CA GLY A 272 0.86 -1.47 30.06
C GLY A 272 1.07 -0.46 28.93
N LYS A 273 2.31 -0.01 28.68
CA LYS A 273 2.63 0.98 27.64
C LYS A 273 3.23 0.30 26.42
N GLU A 274 2.77 0.68 25.22
CA GLU A 274 3.43 0.27 23.98
C GLU A 274 4.78 0.96 23.83
N LEU A 275 5.85 0.17 23.68
CA LEU A 275 7.20 0.68 23.45
C LEU A 275 7.53 0.71 21.95
N PRO A 276 8.41 1.64 21.51
CA PRO A 276 8.74 1.79 20.08
C PRO A 276 9.53 0.61 19.51
N VAL A 277 10.19 -0.19 20.38
CA VAL A 277 10.96 -1.38 20.01
C VAL A 277 10.25 -2.61 20.57
N SER A 278 10.17 -3.70 19.78
CA SER A 278 9.63 -5.00 20.19
C SER A 278 10.30 -6.12 19.40
N SER A 279 10.28 -7.34 19.94
CA SER A 279 10.87 -8.50 19.28
C SER A 279 10.26 -8.74 17.88
N ILE A 280 8.96 -8.54 17.73
CA ILE A 280 8.29 -8.72 16.45
C ILE A 280 8.71 -7.64 15.42
N ARG A 281 8.93 -6.40 15.86
CA ARG A 281 9.43 -5.33 14.98
C ARG A 281 10.85 -5.61 14.51
N ILE A 282 11.70 -6.14 15.39
CA ILE A 282 13.07 -6.55 15.03
C ILE A 282 13.05 -7.71 14.05
N LYS A 283 12.23 -8.74 14.29
CA LYS A 283 12.07 -9.86 13.35
C LYS A 283 11.60 -9.36 11.98
N LYS A 284 10.57 -8.52 11.92
CA LYS A 284 10.08 -7.90 10.68
C LYS A 284 11.18 -7.10 9.98
N PHE A 285 11.96 -6.32 10.73
CA PHE A 285 13.05 -5.52 10.18
C PHE A 285 14.15 -6.40 9.56
N CYS A 286 14.56 -7.46 10.23
CA CYS A 286 15.63 -8.33 9.77
C CYS A 286 15.17 -9.39 8.74
N ALA A 287 13.87 -9.66 8.61
CA ALA A 287 13.35 -10.61 7.64
C ALA A 287 13.60 -10.11 6.21
N LYS A 288 13.87 -11.02 5.29
CA LYS A 288 13.72 -10.77 3.86
C LYS A 288 12.24 -10.62 3.55
N THR A 289 11.90 -9.67 2.69
CA THR A 289 10.53 -9.48 2.19
C THR A 289 10.61 -9.19 0.70
N GLN A 290 10.74 -10.25 -0.08
CA GLN A 290 10.89 -10.18 -1.53
C GLN A 290 9.66 -10.71 -2.23
N PHE A 291 9.16 -9.92 -3.18
CA PHE A 291 8.01 -10.26 -3.98
C PHE A 291 8.34 -10.08 -5.45
N SER A 292 7.83 -11.00 -6.28
CA SER A 292 7.96 -10.92 -7.72
C SER A 292 6.93 -9.94 -8.29
N SER A 293 7.37 -9.17 -9.28
CA SER A 293 6.54 -8.35 -10.16
C SER A 293 6.56 -8.85 -11.60
N SER A 294 6.98 -10.09 -11.83
CA SER A 294 7.13 -10.64 -13.19
C SER A 294 5.84 -10.57 -14.00
N ASN A 295 4.69 -10.69 -13.34
CA ASN A 295 3.38 -10.62 -13.99
C ASN A 295 3.07 -9.22 -14.58
N ILE A 296 3.68 -8.14 -14.07
CA ILE A 296 3.49 -6.77 -14.60
C ILE A 296 3.93 -6.68 -16.07
N SER A 297 4.96 -7.41 -16.47
CA SER A 297 5.45 -7.42 -17.86
C SER A 297 4.38 -7.88 -18.87
N ASN A 298 3.45 -8.74 -18.44
CA ASN A 298 2.34 -9.21 -19.28
C ASN A 298 1.35 -8.09 -19.65
N TYR A 299 1.39 -6.96 -18.94
CA TYR A 299 0.52 -5.80 -19.14
C TYR A 299 1.21 -4.65 -19.88
N ASN A 300 2.44 -4.84 -20.39
CA ASN A 300 3.19 -3.81 -21.10
C ASN A 300 3.34 -2.50 -20.28
N PHE A 301 3.46 -2.61 -18.96
CA PHE A 301 3.65 -1.47 -18.08
C PHE A 301 5.13 -1.28 -17.76
N SER A 302 5.58 -0.02 -17.83
CA SER A 302 6.89 0.40 -17.33
C SER A 302 6.71 1.49 -16.29
N ALA A 303 7.30 1.29 -15.12
CA ALA A 303 7.23 2.26 -14.04
C ALA A 303 7.93 3.57 -14.45
N PRO A 304 7.30 4.74 -14.27
CA PRO A 304 7.88 6.04 -14.64
C PRO A 304 9.20 6.35 -13.94
N TYR A 305 9.37 5.87 -12.71
CA TYR A 305 10.53 6.19 -11.88
C TYR A 305 11.29 4.91 -11.50
N PRO A 306 12.61 4.81 -11.83
CA PRO A 306 13.46 3.80 -11.22
C PRO A 306 13.43 3.92 -9.69
N LEU A 307 13.44 2.80 -8.97
CA LEU A 307 13.31 2.78 -7.51
C LEU A 307 14.37 3.66 -6.81
N ARG A 308 15.61 3.67 -7.32
CA ARG A 308 16.69 4.51 -6.79
C ARG A 308 16.35 6.00 -6.86
N ASP A 309 15.82 6.45 -8.00
CA ASP A 309 15.49 7.86 -8.23
C ASP A 309 14.29 8.28 -7.36
N ALA A 310 13.33 7.38 -7.19
CA ALA A 310 12.20 7.56 -6.29
C ALA A 310 12.63 7.72 -4.82
N ILE A 311 13.61 6.93 -4.37
CA ILE A 311 14.21 7.07 -3.03
C ILE A 311 14.92 8.42 -2.90
N VAL A 312 15.75 8.80 -3.87
CA VAL A 312 16.47 10.09 -3.87
C VAL A 312 15.48 11.25 -3.86
N LYS A 313 14.45 11.24 -4.70
CA LYS A 313 13.39 12.27 -4.74
C LYS A 313 12.70 12.40 -3.39
N THR A 314 12.31 11.28 -2.80
CA THR A 314 11.63 11.26 -1.49
C THR A 314 12.53 11.81 -0.38
N VAL A 315 13.80 11.37 -0.35
CA VAL A 315 14.76 11.82 0.68
C VAL A 315 15.09 13.29 0.56
N SER A 316 15.30 13.79 -0.67
CA SER A 316 15.59 15.20 -0.92
C SER A 316 14.45 16.08 -0.43
N GLN A 317 13.22 15.81 -0.84
CA GLN A 317 12.07 16.65 -0.48
C GLN A 317 11.66 16.56 0.99
N GLU A 318 11.91 15.42 1.65
CA GLU A 318 11.52 15.25 3.05
C GLU A 318 12.60 15.67 4.06
N PHE A 319 13.89 15.66 3.69
CA PHE A 319 14.98 15.79 4.65
C PHE A 319 16.11 16.76 4.26
N MET A 320 16.14 17.32 3.03
CA MET A 320 17.12 18.32 2.63
C MET A 320 16.53 19.73 2.65
N ASP A 321 15.28 19.90 2.26
CA ASP A 321 14.63 21.20 2.10
C ASP A 321 14.01 21.74 3.41
N LYS A 322 14.45 21.22 4.57
CA LYS A 322 13.95 21.64 5.89
C LYS A 322 15.05 22.23 6.77
#